data_6776935bbf65407a86dbc8b5d2e24433
#
_entry.id   6776935bbf65407a86dbc8b5d2e24433
#
_cell.length_a   1.000
_cell.length_b   1.000
_cell.length_c   1.000
_cell.angle_alpha   90.00
_cell.angle_beta   90.00
_cell.angle_gamma   90.00
#
_symmetry.space_group_name_H-M   'P 1'
#
loop_
_entity.id
_entity.type
_entity.pdbx_description
1 polymer ?
#
loop_
_entity_poly.entity_id
_entity_poly.type
_entity_poly.pdbx_seq_one_letter_code
_entity_poly.pdbx_strand_id
1 'polypeptide(L)'
;TPYQETISCLVAAIPQQVDEFNAQEIANILNALSKWKISLHESLYQETISALARAIPKQVKLFTAQGISNSLNALSKWDISLHETPYQESISCLIGIIPEKITTFSSQSLVNSLNALAKLALPIQSAPYRPTIECLLQQIEKTVKFNTRDSIAIAFALCLFKFTAPNDSLFKNNQHKIRSLFERDKSHWFELLDNKTARQIYQINLYQKNVIPDIFLNKIPSFIPKLQCENLVSSTLQKSVFTRLTELNPIFVEEYFIQFTHV
;
A
#
# COMPACT_ATOMS: atom_id res chain seq x y z
N THR A 1 0.08 -29.84 -5.93
CA THR A 1 -1.33 -30.07 -6.32
C THR A 1 -1.49 -29.74 -7.80
N PRO A 2 -2.44 -30.38 -8.54
CA PRO A 2 -2.66 -30.10 -9.97
C PRO A 2 -2.86 -28.62 -10.30
N TYR A 3 -3.47 -27.87 -9.40
CA TYR A 3 -3.64 -26.41 -9.54
C TYR A 3 -2.31 -25.63 -9.49
N GLN A 4 -1.37 -26.04 -8.65
CA GLN A 4 -0.07 -25.37 -8.56
C GLN A 4 0.74 -25.55 -9.84
N GLU A 5 0.73 -26.76 -10.41
CA GLU A 5 1.41 -27.04 -11.67
C GLU A 5 0.83 -26.22 -12.82
N THR A 6 -0.52 -26.20 -12.93
CA THR A 6 -1.20 -25.38 -13.94
C THR A 6 -0.86 -23.89 -13.79
N ILE A 7 -0.88 -23.36 -12.57
CA ILE A 7 -0.53 -21.97 -12.27
C ILE A 7 0.92 -21.70 -12.66
N SER A 8 1.86 -22.59 -12.29
CA SER A 8 3.27 -22.43 -12.64
C SER A 8 3.49 -22.44 -14.16
N CYS A 9 2.79 -23.31 -14.91
CA CYS A 9 2.85 -23.33 -16.38
C CYS A 9 2.32 -22.00 -16.98
N LEU A 10 1.19 -21.50 -16.47
CA LEU A 10 0.63 -20.23 -16.94
C LEU A 10 1.57 -19.06 -16.64
N VAL A 11 2.14 -19.02 -15.46
CA VAL A 11 3.08 -17.96 -15.05
C VAL A 11 4.35 -18.02 -15.92
N ALA A 12 4.87 -19.21 -16.20
CA ALA A 12 6.04 -19.40 -17.05
C ALA A 12 5.84 -18.95 -18.52
N ALA A 13 4.61 -18.98 -19.01
CA ALA A 13 4.29 -18.54 -20.37
C ALA A 13 4.21 -17.01 -20.51
N ILE A 14 3.95 -16.26 -19.42
CA ILE A 14 3.75 -14.81 -19.45
C ILE A 14 4.94 -14.05 -20.05
N PRO A 15 6.22 -14.30 -19.67
CA PRO A 15 7.36 -13.56 -20.23
C PRO A 15 7.47 -13.65 -21.75
N GLN A 16 7.06 -14.77 -22.33
CA GLN A 16 7.12 -15.01 -23.77
C GLN A 16 6.02 -14.30 -24.56
N GLN A 17 4.92 -13.96 -23.89
CA GLN A 17 3.73 -13.36 -24.52
C GLN A 17 3.48 -11.91 -24.05
N VAL A 18 4.33 -11.36 -23.19
CA VAL A 18 4.11 -10.10 -22.53
C VAL A 18 3.93 -8.91 -23.49
N ASP A 19 4.57 -8.95 -24.65
CA ASP A 19 4.46 -7.89 -25.67
C ASP A 19 3.10 -7.90 -26.41
N GLU A 20 2.35 -8.99 -26.30
CA GLU A 20 1.00 -9.11 -26.85
C GLU A 20 -0.09 -8.60 -25.89
N PHE A 21 0.23 -8.45 -24.59
CA PHE A 21 -0.72 -8.00 -23.58
C PHE A 21 -1.00 -6.51 -23.70
N ASN A 22 -2.27 -6.18 -23.60
CA ASN A 22 -2.69 -4.78 -23.44
C ASN A 22 -2.55 -4.31 -21.97
N ALA A 23 -2.69 -3.00 -21.75
CA ALA A 23 -2.54 -2.38 -20.43
C ALA A 23 -3.49 -2.96 -19.36
N GLN A 24 -4.71 -3.37 -19.75
CA GLN A 24 -5.68 -3.98 -18.83
C GLN A 24 -5.25 -5.39 -18.43
N GLU A 25 -4.76 -6.18 -19.35
CA GLU A 25 -4.27 -7.54 -19.09
C GLU A 25 -3.05 -7.50 -18.17
N ILE A 26 -2.08 -6.62 -18.43
CA ILE A 26 -0.92 -6.41 -17.55
C ILE A 26 -1.38 -6.07 -16.12
N ALA A 27 -2.28 -5.10 -15.97
CA ALA A 27 -2.79 -4.69 -14.66
C ALA A 27 -3.54 -5.83 -13.94
N ASN A 28 -4.34 -6.63 -14.67
CA ASN A 28 -5.08 -7.74 -14.12
C ASN A 28 -4.16 -8.88 -13.67
N ILE A 29 -3.13 -9.21 -14.46
CA ILE A 29 -2.16 -10.25 -14.13
C ILE A 29 -1.37 -9.84 -12.88
N LEU A 30 -0.83 -8.61 -12.83
CA LEU A 30 -0.13 -8.09 -11.64
C LEU A 30 -1.01 -8.15 -10.40
N ASN A 31 -2.27 -7.71 -10.51
CA ASN A 31 -3.22 -7.74 -9.40
C ASN A 31 -3.53 -9.18 -8.95
N ALA A 32 -3.68 -10.13 -9.88
CA ALA A 32 -3.91 -11.54 -9.57
C ALA A 32 -2.69 -12.14 -8.84
N LEU A 33 -1.49 -11.99 -9.39
CA LEU A 33 -0.24 -12.49 -8.80
C LEU A 33 -0.02 -11.89 -7.40
N SER A 34 -0.34 -10.62 -7.19
CA SER A 34 -0.18 -9.95 -5.89
C SER A 34 -1.10 -10.47 -4.79
N LYS A 35 -2.13 -11.23 -5.11
CA LYS A 35 -3.03 -11.87 -4.13
C LYS A 35 -2.51 -13.23 -3.65
N TRP A 36 -1.59 -13.80 -4.39
CA TRP A 36 -0.94 -15.04 -3.97
C TRP A 36 0.24 -14.72 -3.07
N LYS A 37 0.54 -15.62 -2.15
CA LYS A 37 1.74 -15.54 -1.30
C LYS A 37 2.97 -16.02 -2.09
N ILE A 38 3.29 -15.31 -3.17
CA ILE A 38 4.45 -15.62 -3.99
C ILE A 38 5.68 -14.89 -3.45
N SER A 39 6.82 -15.56 -3.54
CA SER A 39 8.11 -14.99 -3.19
C SER A 39 8.85 -14.56 -4.45
N LEU A 40 9.33 -13.33 -4.51
CA LEU A 40 10.21 -12.86 -5.59
C LEU A 40 11.59 -13.52 -5.55
N HIS A 41 11.92 -14.31 -4.52
CA HIS A 41 13.14 -15.12 -4.51
C HIS A 41 13.02 -16.36 -5.41
N GLU A 42 11.82 -16.73 -5.83
CA GLU A 42 11.62 -17.77 -6.84
C GLU A 42 11.81 -17.17 -8.23
N SER A 43 12.77 -17.69 -8.99
CA SER A 43 13.18 -17.18 -10.31
C SER A 43 12.00 -17.02 -11.28
N LEU A 44 11.06 -17.96 -11.27
CA LEU A 44 9.86 -17.94 -12.11
C LEU A 44 9.03 -16.68 -11.91
N TYR A 45 8.73 -16.35 -10.66
CA TYR A 45 7.91 -15.16 -10.34
C TYR A 45 8.68 -13.87 -10.55
N GLN A 46 9.98 -13.87 -10.22
CA GLN A 46 10.85 -12.72 -10.47
C GLN A 46 10.90 -12.38 -11.95
N GLU A 47 11.12 -13.37 -12.81
CA GLU A 47 11.16 -13.19 -14.27
C GLU A 47 9.83 -12.66 -14.81
N THR A 48 8.73 -13.29 -14.40
CA THR A 48 7.37 -12.91 -14.82
C THR A 48 7.01 -11.48 -14.42
N ILE A 49 7.24 -11.11 -13.16
CA ILE A 49 6.92 -9.78 -12.67
C ILE A 49 7.83 -8.72 -13.31
N SER A 50 9.11 -9.06 -13.54
CA SER A 50 10.04 -8.19 -14.26
C SER A 50 9.63 -7.98 -15.72
N ALA A 51 9.14 -9.02 -16.41
CA ALA A 51 8.63 -8.90 -17.76
C ALA A 51 7.40 -8.00 -17.84
N LEU A 52 6.42 -8.22 -16.96
CA LEU A 52 5.23 -7.36 -16.85
C LEU A 52 5.60 -5.90 -16.53
N ALA A 53 6.55 -5.70 -15.62
CA ALA A 53 7.03 -4.36 -15.29
C ALA A 53 7.65 -3.68 -16.53
N ARG A 54 8.51 -4.34 -17.29
CA ARG A 54 9.09 -3.80 -18.55
C ARG A 54 8.05 -3.43 -19.60
N ALA A 55 6.88 -4.06 -19.60
CA ALA A 55 5.80 -3.75 -20.53
C ALA A 55 5.01 -2.48 -20.16
N ILE A 56 4.98 -2.09 -18.89
CA ILE A 56 4.21 -0.94 -18.42
C ILE A 56 4.59 0.38 -19.12
N PRO A 57 5.87 0.79 -19.20
CA PRO A 57 6.25 2.05 -19.83
C PRO A 57 5.80 2.15 -21.29
N LYS A 58 5.83 1.03 -22.02
CA LYS A 58 5.43 0.97 -23.45
C LYS A 58 3.96 1.35 -23.65
N GLN A 59 3.11 1.15 -22.65
CA GLN A 59 1.66 1.28 -22.73
C GLN A 59 1.05 2.18 -21.65
N VAL A 60 1.85 2.94 -20.90
CA VAL A 60 1.39 3.67 -19.72
C VAL A 60 0.20 4.60 -20.01
N LYS A 61 0.16 5.23 -21.17
CA LYS A 61 -0.95 6.10 -21.59
C LYS A 61 -2.29 5.38 -21.78
N LEU A 62 -2.25 4.06 -22.03
CA LEU A 62 -3.44 3.22 -22.21
C LEU A 62 -4.02 2.70 -20.90
N PHE A 63 -3.26 2.80 -19.80
CA PHE A 63 -3.76 2.38 -18.50
C PHE A 63 -4.94 3.24 -18.04
N THR A 64 -6.02 2.61 -17.61
CA THR A 64 -7.12 3.27 -16.90
C THR A 64 -6.72 3.63 -15.47
N ALA A 65 -7.47 4.52 -14.82
CA ALA A 65 -7.27 4.83 -13.39
C ALA A 65 -7.28 3.57 -12.50
N GLN A 66 -8.17 2.62 -12.80
CA GLN A 66 -8.21 1.32 -12.11
C GLN A 66 -6.95 0.48 -12.40
N GLY A 67 -6.51 0.44 -13.66
CA GLY A 67 -5.29 -0.28 -14.05
C GLY A 67 -4.06 0.28 -13.34
N ILE A 68 -3.90 1.60 -13.30
CA ILE A 68 -2.81 2.30 -12.59
C ILE A 68 -2.83 1.92 -11.11
N SER A 69 -3.97 2.11 -10.44
CA SER A 69 -4.09 1.85 -8.99
C SER A 69 -3.88 0.37 -8.63
N ASN A 70 -4.37 -0.55 -9.46
CA ASN A 70 -4.17 -1.99 -9.26
C ASN A 70 -2.70 -2.39 -9.44
N SER A 71 -2.04 -1.87 -10.47
CA SER A 71 -0.62 -2.15 -10.74
C SER A 71 0.28 -1.61 -9.62
N LEU A 72 0.08 -0.35 -9.21
CA LEU A 72 0.82 0.23 -8.09
C LEU A 72 0.59 -0.54 -6.79
N ASN A 73 -0.66 -0.89 -6.47
CA ASN A 73 -0.99 -1.68 -5.29
C ASN A 73 -0.38 -3.09 -5.36
N ALA A 74 -0.32 -3.71 -6.53
CA ALA A 74 0.33 -4.99 -6.71
C ALA A 74 1.85 -4.88 -6.46
N LEU A 75 2.52 -3.94 -7.12
CA LEU A 75 3.95 -3.72 -6.98
C LEU A 75 4.35 -3.35 -5.54
N SER A 76 3.49 -2.62 -4.81
CA SER A 76 3.76 -2.25 -3.41
C SER A 76 3.66 -3.40 -2.40
N LYS A 77 3.22 -4.58 -2.81
CA LYS A 77 3.12 -5.76 -1.93
C LYS A 77 4.36 -6.63 -1.96
N TRP A 78 5.15 -6.52 -3.01
CA TRP A 78 6.39 -7.27 -3.14
C TRP A 78 7.56 -6.48 -2.59
N ASP A 79 8.58 -7.19 -2.13
CA ASP A 79 9.85 -6.62 -1.69
C ASP A 79 10.71 -6.25 -2.91
N ILE A 80 10.28 -5.18 -3.61
CA ILE A 80 10.90 -4.73 -4.85
C ILE A 80 11.94 -3.66 -4.50
N SER A 81 13.17 -3.85 -4.98
CA SER A 81 14.17 -2.81 -4.95
C SER A 81 13.81 -1.69 -5.93
N LEU A 82 13.54 -0.50 -5.40
CA LEU A 82 13.24 0.68 -6.21
C LEU A 82 14.47 1.23 -6.96
N HIS A 83 15.64 0.66 -6.73
CA HIS A 83 16.88 1.00 -7.45
C HIS A 83 17.12 0.10 -8.65
N GLU A 84 16.30 -0.95 -8.81
CA GLU A 84 16.43 -1.89 -9.89
C GLU A 84 15.47 -1.56 -11.05
N THR A 85 16.02 -1.49 -12.25
CA THR A 85 15.23 -1.61 -13.45
C THR A 85 14.75 -3.07 -13.57
N PRO A 86 13.50 -3.33 -13.97
CA PRO A 86 12.55 -2.42 -14.60
C PRO A 86 11.55 -1.77 -13.62
N TYR A 87 11.61 -2.05 -12.34
CA TYR A 87 10.59 -1.64 -11.37
C TYR A 87 10.54 -0.13 -11.16
N GLN A 88 11.72 0.51 -11.03
CA GLN A 88 11.82 1.95 -10.88
C GLN A 88 11.13 2.70 -12.03
N GLU A 89 11.43 2.29 -13.27
CA GLU A 89 10.86 2.92 -14.47
C GLU A 89 9.35 2.74 -14.52
N SER A 90 8.87 1.53 -14.32
CA SER A 90 7.43 1.20 -14.33
C SER A 90 6.65 1.98 -13.29
N ILE A 91 7.15 2.02 -12.05
CA ILE A 91 6.52 2.73 -10.95
C ILE A 91 6.52 4.23 -11.25
N SER A 92 7.64 4.78 -11.72
CA SER A 92 7.74 6.21 -12.09
C SER A 92 6.79 6.59 -13.22
N CYS A 93 6.65 5.75 -14.25
CA CYS A 93 5.71 5.97 -15.35
C CYS A 93 4.25 5.93 -14.87
N LEU A 94 3.89 4.92 -14.07
CA LEU A 94 2.53 4.81 -13.50
C LEU A 94 2.19 6.00 -12.60
N ILE A 95 3.14 6.46 -11.79
CA ILE A 95 2.95 7.62 -10.92
C ILE A 95 2.85 8.90 -11.75
N GLY A 96 3.71 9.07 -12.74
CA GLY A 96 3.74 10.26 -13.59
C GLY A 96 2.47 10.51 -14.39
N ILE A 97 1.72 9.45 -14.77
CA ILE A 97 0.47 9.59 -15.53
C ILE A 97 -0.75 9.90 -14.64
N ILE A 98 -0.67 9.74 -13.32
CA ILE A 98 -1.81 9.96 -12.41
C ILE A 98 -2.39 11.36 -12.54
N PRO A 99 -1.60 12.47 -12.53
CA PRO A 99 -2.15 13.82 -12.63
C PRO A 99 -2.98 14.04 -13.89
N GLU A 100 -2.58 13.46 -15.03
CA GLU A 100 -3.33 13.57 -16.29
C GLU A 100 -4.69 12.87 -16.24
N LYS A 101 -4.82 11.82 -15.42
CA LYS A 101 -6.00 10.96 -15.34
C LYS A 101 -6.78 11.13 -14.05
N ILE A 102 -6.40 12.04 -13.16
CA ILE A 102 -6.91 12.14 -11.79
C ILE A 102 -8.44 12.28 -11.71
N THR A 103 -9.05 12.96 -12.67
CA THR A 103 -10.51 13.15 -12.72
C THR A 103 -11.29 11.86 -12.98
N THR A 104 -10.63 10.82 -13.49
CA THR A 104 -11.22 9.51 -13.78
C THR A 104 -11.05 8.52 -12.62
N PHE A 105 -10.35 8.91 -11.56
CA PHE A 105 -10.10 8.05 -10.42
C PHE A 105 -11.35 7.92 -9.55
N SER A 106 -11.76 6.68 -9.29
CA SER A 106 -12.76 6.37 -8.26
C SER A 106 -12.16 6.57 -6.85
N SER A 107 -13.01 6.68 -5.83
CA SER A 107 -12.57 6.73 -4.42
C SER A 107 -11.59 5.60 -4.10
N GLN A 108 -11.91 4.38 -4.50
CA GLN A 108 -11.05 3.21 -4.30
C GLN A 108 -9.70 3.33 -5.03
N SER A 109 -9.70 3.85 -6.26
CA SER A 109 -8.46 4.05 -7.03
C SER A 109 -7.56 5.09 -6.38
N LEU A 110 -8.13 6.19 -5.85
CA LEU A 110 -7.40 7.21 -5.09
C LEU A 110 -6.74 6.60 -3.85
N VAL A 111 -7.51 5.87 -3.05
CA VAL A 111 -7.03 5.25 -1.81
C VAL A 111 -5.96 4.20 -2.08
N ASN A 112 -6.19 3.32 -3.05
CA ASN A 112 -5.23 2.28 -3.42
C ASN A 112 -3.91 2.87 -3.90
N SER A 113 -3.97 3.93 -4.73
CA SER A 113 -2.76 4.61 -5.21
C SER A 113 -2.01 5.28 -4.07
N LEU A 114 -2.69 6.08 -3.23
CA LEU A 114 -2.06 6.74 -2.09
C LEU A 114 -1.38 5.74 -1.14
N ASN A 115 -2.06 4.62 -0.85
CA ASN A 115 -1.54 3.55 0.00
C ASN A 115 -0.33 2.85 -0.63
N ALA A 116 -0.36 2.62 -1.94
CA ALA A 116 0.76 2.02 -2.65
C ALA A 116 1.99 2.93 -2.62
N LEU A 117 1.82 4.23 -2.89
CA LEU A 117 2.92 5.20 -2.84
C LEU A 117 3.53 5.29 -1.43
N ALA A 118 2.70 5.27 -0.39
CA ALA A 118 3.16 5.30 0.99
C ALA A 118 3.98 4.05 1.37
N LYS A 119 3.59 2.86 0.88
CA LYS A 119 4.28 1.60 1.14
C LYS A 119 5.59 1.46 0.36
N LEU A 120 5.66 2.03 -0.82
CA LEU A 120 6.86 1.98 -1.66
C LEU A 120 8.01 2.83 -1.10
N ALA A 121 7.79 3.64 -0.05
CA ALA A 121 8.82 4.46 0.59
C ALA A 121 9.64 5.32 -0.40
N LEU A 122 8.94 5.89 -1.37
CA LEU A 122 9.54 6.65 -2.47
C LEU A 122 10.25 7.92 -1.97
N PRO A 123 11.25 8.43 -2.71
CA PRO A 123 11.89 9.71 -2.42
C PRO A 123 10.94 10.87 -2.71
N ILE A 124 10.04 11.16 -1.78
CA ILE A 124 8.90 12.07 -1.92
C ILE A 124 9.29 13.47 -2.43
N GLN A 125 10.50 13.91 -2.16
CA GLN A 125 10.98 15.25 -2.53
C GLN A 125 11.23 15.41 -4.04
N SER A 126 11.34 14.33 -4.78
CA SER A 126 11.66 14.36 -6.20
C SER A 126 10.43 14.19 -7.11
N ALA A 127 10.54 14.66 -8.34
CA ALA A 127 9.58 14.35 -9.40
C ALA A 127 9.76 12.87 -9.84
N PRO A 128 8.68 12.18 -10.23
CA PRO A 128 7.30 12.67 -10.34
C PRO A 128 6.48 12.53 -9.04
N TYR A 129 7.09 12.10 -7.93
CA TYR A 129 6.38 11.61 -6.74
C TYR A 129 5.63 12.72 -6.01
N ARG A 130 6.31 13.84 -5.69
CA ARG A 130 5.68 14.93 -4.93
C ARG A 130 4.45 15.52 -5.62
N PRO A 131 4.51 15.97 -6.89
CA PRO A 131 3.34 16.52 -7.56
C PRO A 131 2.17 15.55 -7.61
N THR A 132 2.46 14.26 -7.78
CA THR A 132 1.42 13.23 -7.83
C THR A 132 0.77 13.01 -6.47
N ILE A 133 1.53 12.97 -5.36
CA ILE A 133 0.99 12.86 -4.01
C ILE A 133 0.11 14.07 -3.69
N GLU A 134 0.57 15.28 -4.01
CA GLU A 134 -0.20 16.52 -3.84
C GLU A 134 -1.53 16.46 -4.63
N CYS A 135 -1.46 16.02 -5.88
CA CYS A 135 -2.64 15.85 -6.73
C CYS A 135 -3.64 14.84 -6.16
N LEU A 136 -3.16 13.67 -5.69
CA LEU A 136 -4.00 12.66 -5.03
C LEU A 136 -4.66 13.21 -3.76
N LEU A 137 -3.90 13.90 -2.90
CA LEU A 137 -4.42 14.48 -1.67
C LEU A 137 -5.48 15.55 -1.95
N GLN A 138 -5.25 16.42 -2.92
CA GLN A 138 -6.23 17.43 -3.33
C GLN A 138 -7.52 16.79 -3.87
N GLN A 139 -7.40 15.71 -4.64
CA GLN A 139 -8.56 15.00 -5.15
C GLN A 139 -9.32 14.26 -4.04
N ILE A 140 -8.60 13.68 -3.06
CA ILE A 140 -9.19 13.06 -1.87
C ILE A 140 -9.98 14.11 -1.04
N GLU A 141 -9.44 15.32 -0.89
CA GLU A 141 -10.13 16.40 -0.17
C GLU A 141 -11.45 16.82 -0.87
N LYS A 142 -11.47 16.80 -2.20
CA LYS A 142 -12.67 17.10 -3.02
C LYS A 142 -13.69 15.97 -3.02
N THR A 143 -13.27 14.75 -2.71
CA THR A 143 -14.14 13.57 -2.75
C THR A 143 -14.98 13.50 -1.48
N VAL A 144 -16.30 13.57 -1.64
CA VAL A 144 -17.24 13.70 -0.51
C VAL A 144 -17.46 12.41 0.25
N LYS A 145 -17.33 11.25 -0.41
CA LYS A 145 -17.68 9.95 0.18
C LYS A 145 -16.52 8.97 0.11
N PHE A 146 -15.99 8.66 1.30
CA PHE A 146 -15.15 7.49 1.53
C PHE A 146 -15.86 6.60 2.55
N ASN A 147 -15.82 5.30 2.34
CA ASN A 147 -16.25 4.35 3.35
C ASN A 147 -15.21 4.29 4.50
N THR A 148 -15.58 3.65 5.59
CA THR A 148 -14.73 3.51 6.78
C THR A 148 -13.36 2.89 6.47
N ARG A 149 -13.31 1.84 5.65
CA ARG A 149 -12.05 1.19 5.26
C ARG A 149 -11.14 2.12 4.46
N ASP A 150 -11.73 2.90 3.56
CA ASP A 150 -11.00 3.89 2.76
C ASP A 150 -10.42 4.99 3.66
N SER A 151 -11.20 5.49 4.61
CA SER A 151 -10.76 6.50 5.58
C SER A 151 -9.58 6.02 6.42
N ILE A 152 -9.63 4.78 6.91
CA ILE A 152 -8.52 4.16 7.65
C ILE A 152 -7.29 3.99 6.76
N ALA A 153 -7.47 3.54 5.53
CA ALA A 153 -6.37 3.36 4.60
C ALA A 153 -5.69 4.68 4.24
N ILE A 154 -6.46 5.77 4.07
CA ILE A 154 -5.91 7.11 3.88
C ILE A 154 -5.14 7.56 5.12
N ALA A 155 -5.73 7.42 6.32
CA ALA A 155 -5.07 7.78 7.57
C ALA A 155 -3.76 7.02 7.76
N PHE A 156 -3.74 5.73 7.46
CA PHE A 156 -2.55 4.90 7.51
C PHE A 156 -1.47 5.37 6.52
N ALA A 157 -1.85 5.65 5.27
CA ALA A 157 -0.92 6.18 4.27
C ALA A 157 -0.29 7.51 4.72
N LEU A 158 -1.10 8.43 5.28
CA LEU A 158 -0.61 9.70 5.81
C LEU A 158 0.37 9.52 6.98
N CYS A 159 0.16 8.52 7.84
CA CYS A 159 1.09 8.18 8.91
C CYS A 159 2.42 7.65 8.35
N LEU A 160 2.37 6.77 7.34
CA LEU A 160 3.58 6.27 6.69
C LEU A 160 4.38 7.39 6.02
N PHE A 161 3.73 8.29 5.29
CA PHE A 161 4.40 9.44 4.70
C PHE A 161 5.06 10.35 5.75
N LYS A 162 4.37 10.62 6.86
CA LYS A 162 4.96 11.40 7.95
C LYS A 162 6.15 10.68 8.57
N PHE A 163 6.12 9.36 8.66
CA PHE A 163 7.22 8.57 9.18
C PHE A 163 8.44 8.61 8.24
N THR A 164 8.23 8.44 6.93
CA THR A 164 9.30 8.44 5.92
C THR A 164 9.84 9.84 5.61
N ALA A 165 9.03 10.89 5.80
CA ALA A 165 9.37 12.27 5.54
C ALA A 165 8.88 13.20 6.68
N PRO A 166 9.42 13.10 7.91
CA PRO A 166 8.88 13.77 9.10
C PRO A 166 8.92 15.30 9.03
N ASN A 167 9.86 15.86 8.29
CA ASN A 167 10.05 17.29 8.13
C ASN A 167 9.37 17.87 6.88
N ASP A 168 8.71 17.04 6.08
CA ASP A 168 8.02 17.51 4.89
C ASP A 168 6.78 18.31 5.25
N SER A 169 6.68 19.53 4.68
CA SER A 169 5.57 20.45 4.92
C SER A 169 4.19 19.86 4.57
N LEU A 170 4.16 18.96 3.58
CA LEU A 170 2.92 18.29 3.15
C LEU A 170 2.34 17.38 4.24
N PHE A 171 3.19 16.82 5.11
CA PHE A 171 2.80 15.87 6.15
C PHE A 171 2.99 16.38 7.58
N LYS A 172 3.59 17.57 7.75
CA LYS A 172 3.90 18.13 9.07
C LYS A 172 2.67 18.27 9.97
N ASN A 173 1.50 18.60 9.41
CA ASN A 173 0.25 18.88 10.13
C ASN A 173 -0.85 17.85 9.86
N ASN A 174 -0.50 16.59 9.57
CA ASN A 174 -1.48 15.56 9.22
C ASN A 174 -2.43 15.14 10.35
N GLN A 175 -2.11 15.44 11.61
CA GLN A 175 -2.93 15.01 12.75
C GLN A 175 -4.39 15.44 12.63
N HIS A 176 -4.64 16.70 12.24
CA HIS A 176 -6.00 17.19 12.05
C HIS A 176 -6.73 16.46 10.92
N LYS A 177 -6.05 16.23 9.78
CA LYS A 177 -6.61 15.50 8.63
C LYS A 177 -6.96 14.05 9.02
N ILE A 178 -6.06 13.37 9.71
CA ILE A 178 -6.28 12.00 10.17
C ILE A 178 -7.46 11.96 11.15
N ARG A 179 -7.49 12.86 12.14
CA ARG A 179 -8.59 12.94 13.09
C ARG A 179 -9.94 13.18 12.42
N SER A 180 -9.99 14.08 11.45
CA SER A 180 -11.23 14.37 10.70
C SER A 180 -11.76 13.16 9.93
N LEU A 181 -10.87 12.30 9.41
CA LEU A 181 -11.26 11.04 8.76
C LEU A 181 -11.97 10.10 9.75
N PHE A 182 -11.48 10.01 10.99
CA PHE A 182 -12.12 9.21 12.05
C PHE A 182 -13.42 9.81 12.56
N GLU A 183 -13.61 11.12 12.48
CA GLU A 183 -14.80 11.79 12.99
C GLU A 183 -15.98 11.80 12.02
N ARG A 184 -15.74 11.58 10.73
CA ARG A 184 -16.76 11.67 9.68
C ARG A 184 -17.88 10.64 9.78
N ASP A 185 -17.59 9.44 10.30
CA ASP A 185 -18.58 8.34 10.27
C ASP A 185 -18.51 7.47 11.54
N LYS A 186 -18.79 8.07 12.69
CA LYS A 186 -18.63 7.42 14.00
C LYS A 186 -19.54 6.20 14.20
N SER A 187 -20.67 6.11 13.49
CA SER A 187 -21.72 5.12 13.77
C SER A 187 -21.44 3.73 13.18
N HIS A 188 -20.71 3.64 12.08
CA HIS A 188 -20.52 2.38 11.32
C HIS A 188 -19.15 1.73 11.49
N TRP A 189 -18.22 2.34 12.21
CA TRP A 189 -16.84 1.89 12.33
C TRP A 189 -16.68 0.49 12.95
N PHE A 190 -17.58 0.13 13.85
CA PHE A 190 -17.43 -1.09 14.65
C PHE A 190 -17.98 -2.35 13.95
N GLU A 191 -18.88 -2.19 13.00
CA GLU A 191 -19.48 -3.30 12.26
C GLU A 191 -18.55 -3.84 11.17
N LEU A 192 -17.56 -3.05 10.75
CA LEU A 192 -16.69 -3.31 9.61
C LEU A 192 -15.23 -3.60 9.97
N LEU A 193 -14.89 -3.75 11.27
CA LEU A 193 -13.52 -4.02 11.70
C LEU A 193 -13.12 -5.48 11.41
N ASP A 194 -12.53 -5.69 10.24
CA ASP A 194 -11.77 -6.89 9.99
C ASP A 194 -10.35 -6.78 10.60
N ASN A 195 -9.64 -7.91 10.66
CA ASN A 195 -8.29 -7.99 11.24
C ASN A 195 -7.32 -7.01 10.57
N LYS A 196 -7.42 -6.79 9.25
CA LYS A 196 -6.56 -5.86 8.51
C LYS A 196 -6.79 -4.43 8.95
N THR A 197 -8.05 -4.04 9.06
CA THR A 197 -8.47 -2.70 9.47
C THR A 197 -8.06 -2.41 10.92
N ALA A 198 -8.27 -3.38 11.83
CA ALA A 198 -7.84 -3.26 13.22
C ALA A 198 -6.32 -3.08 13.35
N ARG A 199 -5.52 -3.80 12.55
CA ARG A 199 -4.05 -3.62 12.48
C ARG A 199 -3.67 -2.22 12.04
N GLN A 200 -4.31 -1.71 10.99
CA GLN A 200 -4.02 -0.36 10.49
C GLN A 200 -4.34 0.70 11.56
N ILE A 201 -5.47 0.60 12.26
CA ILE A 201 -5.84 1.50 13.35
C ILE A 201 -4.78 1.44 14.47
N TYR A 202 -4.38 0.25 14.86
CA TYR A 202 -3.34 0.07 15.87
C TYR A 202 -2.01 0.72 15.45
N GLN A 203 -1.58 0.49 14.21
CA GLN A 203 -0.38 1.09 13.66
C GLN A 203 -0.47 2.62 13.59
N ILE A 204 -1.62 3.17 13.18
CA ILE A 204 -1.86 4.62 13.21
C ILE A 204 -1.65 5.17 14.62
N ASN A 205 -2.18 4.49 15.65
CA ASN A 205 -2.02 4.93 17.04
C ASN A 205 -0.57 4.88 17.51
N LEU A 206 0.20 3.89 17.06
CA LEU A 206 1.64 3.80 17.35
C LEU A 206 2.42 4.94 16.72
N TYR A 207 2.09 5.33 15.49
CA TYR A 207 2.81 6.41 14.79
C TYR A 207 2.40 7.81 15.22
N GLN A 208 1.15 7.97 15.64
CA GLN A 208 0.61 9.27 16.04
C GLN A 208 -0.32 9.12 17.24
N LYS A 209 0.24 9.27 18.43
CA LYS A 209 -0.53 9.25 19.67
C LYS A 209 -1.61 10.35 19.65
N ASN A 210 -2.77 10.05 20.27
CA ASN A 210 -3.89 10.97 20.45
C ASN A 210 -4.63 11.40 19.16
N VAL A 211 -4.40 10.72 18.04
CA VAL A 211 -5.11 11.01 16.78
C VAL A 211 -6.37 10.18 16.66
N ILE A 212 -6.34 8.95 17.19
CA ILE A 212 -7.48 8.04 17.20
C ILE A 212 -8.34 8.32 18.42
N PRO A 213 -9.65 8.53 18.26
CA PRO A 213 -10.56 8.67 19.39
C PRO A 213 -10.53 7.43 20.31
N ASP A 214 -10.60 7.64 21.64
CA ASP A 214 -10.50 6.57 22.65
C ASP A 214 -11.53 5.46 22.45
N ILE A 215 -12.71 5.79 21.92
CA ILE A 215 -13.74 4.80 21.61
C ILE A 215 -13.26 3.69 20.67
N PHE A 216 -12.29 3.98 19.79
CA PHE A 216 -11.68 3.00 18.90
C PHE A 216 -10.56 2.23 19.62
N LEU A 217 -9.75 2.95 20.40
CA LEU A 217 -8.62 2.36 21.14
C LEU A 217 -9.09 1.32 22.13
N ASN A 218 -10.19 1.56 22.83
CA ASN A 218 -10.76 0.66 23.82
C ASN A 218 -11.27 -0.68 23.23
N LYS A 219 -11.51 -0.74 21.91
CA LYS A 219 -11.94 -1.98 21.24
C LYS A 219 -10.80 -2.75 20.58
N ILE A 220 -9.64 -2.13 20.35
CA ILE A 220 -8.46 -2.80 19.76
C ILE A 220 -8.01 -4.02 20.56
N PRO A 221 -7.94 -4.01 21.91
CA PRO A 221 -7.51 -5.17 22.68
C PRO A 221 -8.28 -6.45 22.38
N SER A 222 -9.57 -6.35 22.02
CA SER A 222 -10.37 -7.53 21.66
C SER A 222 -9.94 -8.18 20.33
N PHE A 223 -9.18 -7.47 19.51
CA PHE A 223 -8.65 -7.96 18.23
C PHE A 223 -7.20 -8.43 18.30
N ILE A 224 -6.44 -8.04 19.34
CA ILE A 224 -5.02 -8.39 19.48
C ILE A 224 -4.78 -9.91 19.42
N PRO A 225 -5.54 -10.77 20.11
CA PRO A 225 -5.36 -12.23 20.02
C PRO A 225 -5.57 -12.76 18.60
N LYS A 226 -6.52 -12.18 17.83
CA LYS A 226 -6.77 -12.54 16.43
C LYS A 226 -5.64 -12.09 15.52
N LEU A 227 -5.00 -10.95 15.82
CA LEU A 227 -3.86 -10.43 15.09
C LEU A 227 -2.62 -11.30 15.25
N GLN A 228 -2.46 -11.98 16.40
CA GLN A 228 -1.34 -12.86 16.69
C GLN A 228 -1.39 -14.19 15.92
N CYS A 229 -2.60 -14.66 15.59
CA CYS A 229 -2.80 -15.97 14.94
C CYS A 229 -2.56 -15.95 13.41
N GLU A 230 -2.40 -14.80 12.79
CA GLU A 230 -2.14 -14.70 11.36
C GLU A 230 -0.67 -14.38 11.11
N ASN A 231 0.03 -15.26 10.40
CA ASN A 231 1.42 -15.03 9.94
C ASN A 231 1.51 -13.68 9.21
N LEU A 232 2.10 -12.71 9.88
CA LEU A 232 2.34 -11.38 9.34
C LEU A 232 3.49 -11.44 8.35
N VAL A 233 3.20 -11.51 7.06
CA VAL A 233 4.18 -11.13 6.04
C VAL A 233 4.33 -9.62 6.13
N SER A 234 5.34 -9.16 6.86
CA SER A 234 5.66 -7.75 6.95
C SER A 234 6.32 -7.29 5.65
N SER A 235 5.81 -6.21 5.04
CA SER A 235 6.51 -5.56 3.92
C SER A 235 7.87 -5.01 4.41
N THR A 236 8.80 -4.80 3.49
CA THR A 236 10.12 -4.20 3.80
C THR A 236 9.97 -2.89 4.56
N LEU A 237 8.97 -2.08 4.19
CA LEU A 237 8.67 -0.86 4.91
C LEU A 237 8.20 -1.12 6.34
N GLN A 238 7.37 -2.12 6.56
CA GLN A 238 6.95 -2.49 7.92
C GLN A 238 8.13 -2.96 8.76
N LYS A 239 9.07 -3.70 8.17
CA LYS A 239 10.33 -4.10 8.83
C LYS A 239 11.21 -2.89 9.14
N SER A 240 11.40 -1.97 8.18
CA SER A 240 12.19 -0.74 8.37
C SER A 240 11.58 0.18 9.43
N VAL A 241 10.26 0.37 9.38
CA VAL A 241 9.51 1.13 10.40
C VAL A 241 9.69 0.47 11.77
N PHE A 242 9.60 -0.85 11.82
CA PHE A 242 9.76 -1.62 13.05
C PHE A 242 11.18 -1.48 13.62
N THR A 243 12.21 -1.65 12.79
CA THR A 243 13.61 -1.47 13.21
C THR A 243 13.83 -0.07 13.78
N ARG A 244 13.28 0.96 13.11
CA ARG A 244 13.38 2.34 13.57
C ARG A 244 12.66 2.61 14.88
N LEU A 245 11.51 2.00 15.09
CA LEU A 245 10.76 2.08 16.36
C LEU A 245 11.53 1.38 17.48
N THR A 246 12.20 0.27 17.20
CA THR A 246 13.08 -0.45 18.15
C THR A 246 14.24 0.42 18.58
N GLU A 247 14.86 1.13 17.64
CA GLU A 247 15.95 2.07 17.93
C GLU A 247 15.50 3.24 18.82
N LEU A 248 14.26 3.72 18.63
CA LEU A 248 13.72 4.86 19.37
C LEU A 248 13.16 4.49 20.75
N ASN A 249 12.68 3.29 20.94
CA ASN A 249 12.14 2.81 22.22
C ASN A 249 12.22 1.28 22.34
N PRO A 250 13.38 0.72 22.79
CA PRO A 250 13.59 -0.71 22.89
C PRO A 250 12.57 -1.44 23.77
N ILE A 251 12.15 -0.86 24.88
CA ILE A 251 11.24 -1.46 25.85
C ILE A 251 9.85 -1.67 25.23
N PHE A 252 9.40 -0.70 24.46
CA PHE A 252 8.10 -0.76 23.77
C PHE A 252 8.04 -1.85 22.71
N VAL A 253 9.16 -2.10 22.06
CA VAL A 253 9.28 -3.10 21.01
C VAL A 253 9.37 -4.51 21.58
N GLU A 254 10.06 -4.70 22.70
CA GLU A 254 10.21 -6.01 23.33
C GLU A 254 8.88 -6.56 23.81
N GLU A 255 8.02 -5.77 24.44
CA GLU A 255 6.68 -6.18 24.86
C GLU A 255 5.74 -6.54 23.72
N TYR A 256 5.82 -5.83 22.61
CA TYR A 256 4.90 -6.00 21.48
C TYR A 256 5.44 -6.90 20.37
N PHE A 257 6.76 -7.01 20.19
CA PHE A 257 7.37 -7.86 19.17
C PHE A 257 7.42 -9.33 19.58
N ILE A 258 7.67 -9.63 20.82
CA ILE A 258 7.59 -10.99 21.35
C ILE A 258 6.18 -11.57 21.12
N GLN A 259 5.15 -10.73 21.19
CA GLN A 259 3.78 -11.12 20.87
C GLN A 259 3.52 -11.33 19.35
N PHE A 260 4.36 -10.80 18.46
CA PHE A 260 4.18 -10.87 17.00
C PHE A 260 5.14 -11.83 16.29
N THR A 261 6.23 -12.24 16.90
CA THR A 261 7.26 -13.09 16.27
C THR A 261 7.37 -14.51 16.84
N HIS A 262 6.77 -14.80 17.98
CA HIS A 262 6.76 -16.13 18.59
C HIS A 262 5.39 -16.82 18.42
N VAL A 263 5.02 -17.10 17.17
CA VAL A 263 4.12 -18.22 16.82
C VAL A 263 4.62 -18.86 15.54
#